data_e28c702177dc8703c1475141e0abaa97
#
_entry.id   e28c702177dc8703c1475141e0abaa97
#
_cell.length_a   1.000
_cell.length_b   1.000
_cell.length_c   1.000
_cell.angle_alpha   90.00
_cell.angle_beta   90.00
_cell.angle_gamma   90.00
#
_symmetry.space_group_name_H-M   'P 1'
#
loop_
_entity.id
_entity.type
_entity.pdbx_description
1 polymer ?
#
loop_
_entity_poly.entity_id
_entity_poly.type
_entity_poly.pdbx_seq_one_letter_code
_entity_poly.pdbx_strand_id
1 'polypeptide(L)'
;PLCVLDAMRDEYLNVNANVHRGVHYLSQQATDLHEAARETVRKFINAPKVEEVIFTRGTTESLNLVVSSFSDAFMSEGDEVIISTMEHHSNIVPWQLQAAKKGIAIRVIPINDKGEINLDEFANLFTERTKIVSIAQVSNVLGTVNPVKEMIKIAHEHDVPVMVDGAQSTPHFAVDVQDMDCDFFAFSGHKIYGPTGIGVLYGKEEWLDKLPPYQ
;
A
#
# COMPACT_ATOMS: atom_id res chain seq x y z
N PRO A 1 8.94 -1.27 -21.64
CA PRO A 1 8.46 -0.86 -22.98
C PRO A 1 9.20 0.38 -23.49
N LEU A 2 9.31 0.54 -24.84
CA LEU A 2 9.99 1.71 -25.41
C LEU A 2 9.29 3.02 -25.04
N CYS A 3 7.96 3.04 -25.01
CA CYS A 3 7.19 4.24 -24.63
C CYS A 3 7.54 4.75 -23.22
N VAL A 4 7.85 3.86 -22.28
CA VAL A 4 8.28 4.24 -20.93
C VAL A 4 9.68 4.87 -20.97
N LEU A 5 10.62 4.27 -21.71
CA LEU A 5 11.96 4.82 -21.87
C LEU A 5 11.95 6.18 -22.59
N ASP A 6 11.11 6.30 -23.61
CA ASP A 6 10.96 7.56 -24.36
C ASP A 6 10.37 8.66 -23.48
N ALA A 7 9.33 8.37 -22.68
CA ALA A 7 8.75 9.33 -21.73
C ALA A 7 9.78 9.79 -20.67
N MET A 8 10.56 8.85 -20.11
CA MET A 8 11.62 9.20 -19.16
C MET A 8 12.69 10.07 -19.81
N ARG A 9 13.12 9.72 -21.03
CA ARG A 9 14.11 10.52 -21.78
C ARG A 9 13.60 11.93 -22.05
N ASP A 10 12.36 12.07 -22.50
CA ASP A 10 11.74 13.36 -22.80
C ASP A 10 11.65 14.23 -21.54
N GLU A 11 11.25 13.65 -20.40
CA GLU A 11 11.24 14.36 -19.12
C GLU A 11 12.61 14.92 -18.76
N TYR A 12 13.65 14.07 -18.78
CA TYR A 12 15.01 14.51 -18.43
C TYR A 12 15.59 15.51 -19.41
N LEU A 13 15.30 15.44 -20.69
CA LEU A 13 15.89 16.31 -21.71
C LEU A 13 15.15 17.65 -21.85
N ASN A 14 13.83 17.67 -21.62
CA ASN A 14 13.00 18.79 -22.04
C ASN A 14 12.23 19.48 -20.91
N VAL A 15 11.94 18.78 -19.79
CA VAL A 15 11.00 19.28 -18.78
C VAL A 15 11.54 19.22 -17.35
N ASN A 16 12.66 18.54 -17.11
CA ASN A 16 13.19 18.29 -15.77
C ASN A 16 13.35 19.57 -14.93
N ALA A 17 12.47 19.74 -13.95
CA ALA A 17 12.45 20.87 -13.02
C ALA A 17 11.78 20.49 -11.71
N ASN A 18 11.93 21.32 -10.67
CA ASN A 18 11.26 21.09 -9.39
C ASN A 18 9.74 21.18 -9.51
N VAL A 19 9.07 20.12 -9.12
CA VAL A 19 7.62 20.04 -9.04
C VAL A 19 7.10 20.89 -7.86
N HIS A 20 5.99 21.61 -8.04
CA HIS A 20 5.30 22.42 -7.03
C HIS A 20 6.10 23.60 -6.41
N ARG A 21 7.28 23.93 -6.94
CA ARG A 21 8.14 24.96 -6.34
C ARG A 21 8.56 26.07 -7.30
N GLY A 22 8.19 25.99 -8.55
CA GLY A 22 8.68 26.91 -9.55
C GLY A 22 7.64 27.94 -9.99
N VAL A 23 8.14 29.13 -10.26
CA VAL A 23 7.39 30.20 -10.94
C VAL A 23 7.82 30.34 -12.40
N HIS A 24 8.56 29.37 -12.93
CA HIS A 24 9.04 29.38 -14.31
C HIS A 24 8.42 28.24 -15.14
N TYR A 25 8.45 28.41 -16.46
CA TYR A 25 7.76 27.55 -17.43
C TYR A 25 8.01 26.04 -17.24
N LEU A 26 9.27 25.60 -17.12
CA LEU A 26 9.59 24.17 -16.97
C LEU A 26 9.04 23.60 -15.67
N SER A 27 9.07 24.34 -14.57
CA SER A 27 8.51 23.88 -13.30
C SER A 27 6.99 23.72 -13.37
N GLN A 28 6.30 24.61 -14.09
CA GLN A 28 4.86 24.45 -14.32
C GLN A 28 4.58 23.19 -15.15
N GLN A 29 5.33 22.97 -16.24
CA GLN A 29 5.17 21.77 -17.06
C GLN A 29 5.44 20.48 -16.28
N ALA A 30 6.52 20.44 -15.47
CA ALA A 30 6.82 19.29 -14.63
C ALA A 30 5.72 19.02 -13.60
N THR A 31 5.14 20.07 -13.02
CA THR A 31 4.00 19.96 -12.11
C THR A 31 2.77 19.41 -12.82
N ASP A 32 2.43 19.94 -13.99
CA ASP A 32 1.27 19.49 -14.77
C ASP A 32 1.38 18.02 -15.16
N LEU A 33 2.59 17.56 -15.57
CA LEU A 33 2.85 16.15 -15.89
C LEU A 33 2.75 15.27 -14.64
N HIS A 34 3.27 15.71 -13.49
CA HIS A 34 3.19 14.99 -12.25
C HIS A 34 1.73 14.79 -11.80
N GLU A 35 0.93 15.87 -11.81
CA GLU A 35 -0.48 15.79 -11.44
C GLU A 35 -1.31 14.99 -12.45
N ALA A 36 -1.01 15.06 -13.73
CA ALA A 36 -1.65 14.22 -14.75
C ALA A 36 -1.34 12.73 -14.54
N ALA A 37 -0.11 12.40 -14.11
CA ALA A 37 0.28 11.04 -13.74
C ALA A 37 -0.49 10.54 -12.49
N ARG A 38 -0.63 11.39 -11.46
CA ARG A 38 -1.44 11.06 -10.27
C ARG A 38 -2.89 10.79 -10.64
N GLU A 39 -3.48 11.63 -11.46
CA GLU A 39 -4.86 11.45 -11.94
C GLU A 39 -5.02 10.17 -12.78
N THR A 40 -4.00 9.82 -13.58
CA THR A 40 -3.98 8.56 -14.33
C THR A 40 -3.97 7.35 -13.39
N VAL A 41 -3.14 7.40 -12.35
CA VAL A 41 -3.10 6.34 -11.33
C VAL A 41 -4.41 6.28 -10.54
N ARG A 42 -4.96 7.44 -10.14
CA ARG A 42 -6.25 7.50 -9.46
C ARG A 42 -7.33 6.74 -10.23
N LYS A 43 -7.44 7.00 -11.54
CA LYS A 43 -8.40 6.31 -12.42
C LYS A 43 -8.09 4.83 -12.57
N PHE A 44 -6.81 4.48 -12.65
CA PHE A 44 -6.35 3.09 -12.84
C PHE A 44 -6.74 2.18 -11.68
N ILE A 45 -6.70 2.69 -10.44
CA ILE A 45 -7.08 1.93 -9.24
C ILE A 45 -8.49 2.27 -8.75
N ASN A 46 -9.24 3.11 -9.48
CA ASN A 46 -10.56 3.64 -9.11
C ASN A 46 -10.58 4.32 -7.72
N ALA A 47 -9.53 5.10 -7.38
CA ALA A 47 -9.53 5.88 -6.15
C ALA A 47 -10.53 7.05 -6.23
N PRO A 48 -11.25 7.41 -5.14
CA PRO A 48 -12.22 8.51 -5.14
C PRO A 48 -11.56 9.86 -5.43
N LYS A 49 -10.41 10.13 -4.80
CA LYS A 49 -9.74 11.43 -4.82
C LYS A 49 -8.28 11.29 -5.24
N VAL A 50 -7.74 12.33 -5.88
CA VAL A 50 -6.33 12.36 -6.29
C VAL A 50 -5.39 12.50 -5.08
N GLU A 51 -5.85 13.13 -4.03
CA GLU A 51 -5.14 13.30 -2.75
C GLU A 51 -4.85 11.98 -2.04
N GLU A 52 -5.65 10.95 -2.32
CA GLU A 52 -5.47 9.59 -1.80
C GLU A 52 -4.38 8.79 -2.51
N VAL A 53 -3.77 9.37 -3.57
CA VAL A 53 -2.68 8.74 -4.34
C VAL A 53 -1.36 9.41 -3.99
N ILE A 54 -0.44 8.64 -3.42
CA ILE A 54 0.89 9.10 -3.00
C ILE A 54 1.95 8.34 -3.80
N PHE A 55 2.83 9.06 -4.49
CA PHE A 55 4.00 8.45 -5.12
C PHE A 55 5.09 8.15 -4.09
N THR A 56 5.64 6.96 -4.17
CA THR A 56 6.73 6.44 -3.34
C THR A 56 7.82 5.84 -4.22
N ARG A 57 8.89 5.32 -3.64
CA ARG A 57 9.95 4.62 -4.38
C ARG A 57 9.63 3.16 -4.71
N GLY A 58 8.50 2.63 -4.21
CA GLY A 58 8.05 1.26 -4.44
C GLY A 58 7.14 0.77 -3.32
N THR A 59 6.55 -0.42 -3.48
CA THR A 59 5.70 -1.05 -2.47
C THR A 59 6.36 -1.10 -1.09
N THR A 60 7.65 -1.41 -1.02
CA THR A 60 8.39 -1.48 0.24
C THR A 60 8.34 -0.16 1.00
N GLU A 61 8.55 0.97 0.32
CA GLU A 61 8.43 2.28 0.98
C GLU A 61 7.00 2.60 1.36
N SER A 62 6.02 2.29 0.51
CA SER A 62 4.60 2.48 0.81
C SER A 62 4.20 1.75 2.10
N LEU A 63 4.58 0.48 2.22
CA LEU A 63 4.33 -0.32 3.42
C LEU A 63 5.04 0.26 4.66
N ASN A 64 6.33 0.62 4.53
CA ASN A 64 7.08 1.23 5.64
C ASN A 64 6.48 2.58 6.09
N LEU A 65 6.00 3.40 5.15
CA LEU A 65 5.31 4.65 5.45
C LEU A 65 4.09 4.38 6.34
N VAL A 66 3.19 3.50 5.88
CA VAL A 66 1.98 3.17 6.66
C VAL A 66 2.36 2.56 8.00
N VAL A 67 3.24 1.55 8.02
CA VAL A 67 3.67 0.88 9.26
C VAL A 67 4.24 1.86 10.28
N SER A 68 5.13 2.75 9.84
CA SER A 68 5.76 3.73 10.74
C SER A 68 4.75 4.77 11.25
N SER A 69 4.07 5.45 10.31
CA SER A 69 3.15 6.54 10.67
C SER A 69 1.93 6.03 11.44
N PHE A 70 1.38 4.87 11.05
CA PHE A 70 0.24 4.26 11.75
C PHE A 70 0.63 3.80 13.16
N SER A 71 1.78 3.13 13.30
CA SER A 71 2.25 2.71 14.62
C SER A 71 2.53 3.90 15.52
N ASP A 72 3.05 5.00 14.99
CA ASP A 72 3.34 6.20 15.77
C ASP A 72 2.06 6.92 16.21
N ALA A 73 1.02 6.92 15.38
CA ALA A 73 -0.25 7.57 15.70
C ALA A 73 -1.19 6.73 16.58
N PHE A 74 -1.25 5.42 16.35
CA PHE A 74 -2.37 4.60 16.85
C PHE A 74 -1.96 3.36 17.65
N MET A 75 -0.66 3.04 17.78
CA MET A 75 -0.24 1.82 18.46
C MET A 75 0.66 2.08 19.65
N SER A 76 0.40 1.34 20.72
CA SER A 76 1.13 1.32 21.99
C SER A 76 1.59 -0.10 22.33
N GLU A 77 2.34 -0.27 23.42
CA GLU A 77 2.78 -1.56 23.91
C GLU A 77 1.60 -2.52 24.12
N GLY A 78 1.72 -3.72 23.58
CA GLY A 78 0.72 -4.78 23.65
C GLY A 78 -0.40 -4.66 22.62
N ASP A 79 -0.46 -3.60 21.78
CA ASP A 79 -1.35 -3.56 20.64
C ASP A 79 -0.90 -4.55 19.56
N GLU A 80 -1.81 -4.98 18.70
CA GLU A 80 -1.61 -6.09 17.79
C GLU A 80 -1.78 -5.68 16.32
N VAL A 81 -0.92 -6.24 15.46
CA VAL A 81 -1.13 -6.28 14.00
C VAL A 81 -1.36 -7.72 13.57
N ILE A 82 -2.29 -7.92 12.63
CA ILE A 82 -2.52 -9.23 11.99
C ILE A 82 -1.87 -9.21 10.61
N ILE A 83 -1.00 -10.20 10.34
CA ILE A 83 -0.40 -10.46 9.02
C ILE A 83 -0.59 -11.93 8.64
N SER A 84 -0.39 -12.31 7.38
CA SER A 84 -0.44 -13.73 7.00
C SER A 84 0.95 -14.38 7.01
N THR A 85 0.97 -15.73 7.05
CA THR A 85 2.20 -16.52 6.92
C THR A 85 2.89 -16.32 5.56
N MET A 86 2.16 -15.91 4.52
CA MET A 86 2.66 -15.80 3.15
C MET A 86 3.05 -14.37 2.74
N GLU A 87 3.23 -13.48 3.71
CA GLU A 87 3.63 -12.11 3.40
C GLU A 87 5.05 -12.03 2.84
N HIS A 88 5.26 -11.08 1.94
CA HIS A 88 6.59 -10.69 1.51
C HIS A 88 7.35 -9.99 2.66
N HIS A 89 8.68 -10.10 2.69
CA HIS A 89 9.51 -9.46 3.73
C HIS A 89 9.23 -7.95 3.89
N SER A 90 8.87 -7.24 2.82
CA SER A 90 8.47 -5.83 2.89
C SER A 90 7.25 -5.57 3.76
N ASN A 91 6.42 -6.60 3.99
CA ASN A 91 5.23 -6.55 4.85
C ASN A 91 5.40 -7.30 6.18
N ILE A 92 6.55 -7.89 6.43
CA ILE A 92 6.89 -8.55 7.70
C ILE A 92 7.86 -7.71 8.52
N VAL A 93 9.01 -7.37 7.91
CA VAL A 93 10.13 -6.74 8.60
C VAL A 93 9.75 -5.39 9.24
N PRO A 94 9.00 -4.49 8.58
CA PRO A 94 8.60 -3.24 9.22
C PRO A 94 7.80 -3.46 10.51
N TRP A 95 6.91 -4.43 10.54
CA TRP A 95 6.15 -4.78 11.76
C TRP A 95 7.04 -5.38 12.84
N GLN A 96 8.02 -6.22 12.48
CA GLN A 96 9.01 -6.73 13.44
C GLN A 96 9.84 -5.61 14.06
N LEU A 97 10.22 -4.59 13.27
CA LEU A 97 10.92 -3.42 13.78
C LEU A 97 10.05 -2.61 14.76
N GLN A 98 8.76 -2.43 14.46
CA GLN A 98 7.83 -1.78 15.38
C GLN A 98 7.57 -2.63 16.63
N ALA A 99 7.48 -3.95 16.51
CA ALA A 99 7.39 -4.86 17.63
C ALA A 99 8.58 -4.69 18.58
N ALA A 100 9.80 -4.66 18.05
CA ALA A 100 11.02 -4.43 18.84
C ALA A 100 11.10 -3.03 19.46
N LYS A 101 10.58 -1.99 18.76
CA LYS A 101 10.65 -0.59 19.20
C LYS A 101 9.57 -0.23 20.22
N LYS A 102 8.35 -0.73 20.03
CA LYS A 102 7.16 -0.30 20.77
C LYS A 102 6.49 -1.40 21.59
N GLY A 103 6.95 -2.65 21.48
CA GLY A 103 6.34 -3.77 22.20
C GLY A 103 4.99 -4.20 21.63
N ILE A 104 4.69 -3.90 20.36
CA ILE A 104 3.48 -4.42 19.69
C ILE A 104 3.63 -5.91 19.39
N ALA A 105 2.51 -6.64 19.34
CA ALA A 105 2.47 -8.06 19.03
C ALA A 105 2.09 -8.29 17.56
N ILE A 106 2.70 -9.29 16.94
CA ILE A 106 2.35 -9.74 15.59
C ILE A 106 1.54 -11.02 15.70
N ARG A 107 0.30 -10.97 15.23
CA ARG A 107 -0.58 -12.13 15.09
C ARG A 107 -0.48 -12.64 13.66
N VAL A 108 -0.29 -13.95 13.51
CA VAL A 108 -0.07 -14.54 12.18
C VAL A 108 -1.24 -15.43 11.80
N ILE A 109 -1.86 -15.13 10.65
CA ILE A 109 -2.90 -15.98 10.06
C ILE A 109 -2.20 -17.22 9.48
N PRO A 110 -2.54 -18.43 9.92
CA PRO A 110 -2.02 -19.65 9.34
C PRO A 110 -2.61 -19.91 7.93
N ILE A 111 -1.94 -20.75 7.17
CA ILE A 111 -2.44 -21.28 5.90
C ILE A 111 -2.56 -22.79 5.97
N ASN A 112 -3.47 -23.37 5.21
CA ASN A 112 -3.60 -24.81 5.06
C ASN A 112 -2.52 -25.39 4.10
N ASP A 113 -2.51 -26.71 3.92
CA ASP A 113 -1.55 -27.41 3.04
C ASP A 113 -1.67 -27.00 1.56
N LYS A 114 -2.76 -26.34 1.17
CA LYS A 114 -2.96 -25.79 -0.18
C LYS A 114 -2.47 -24.35 -0.31
N GLY A 115 -2.00 -23.74 0.77
CA GLY A 115 -1.58 -22.35 0.81
C GLY A 115 -2.75 -21.37 0.84
N GLU A 116 -3.90 -21.75 1.38
CA GLU A 116 -5.10 -20.93 1.47
C GLU A 116 -5.36 -20.47 2.92
N ILE A 117 -5.88 -19.25 3.08
CA ILE A 117 -6.31 -18.70 4.38
C ILE A 117 -7.71 -19.25 4.71
N ASN A 118 -7.89 -19.69 5.97
CA ASN A 118 -9.20 -19.99 6.55
C ASN A 118 -9.77 -18.71 7.18
N LEU A 119 -10.93 -18.28 6.69
CA LEU A 119 -11.59 -17.05 7.17
C LEU A 119 -12.10 -17.16 8.61
N ASP A 120 -12.52 -18.35 9.07
CA ASP A 120 -12.95 -18.54 10.45
C ASP A 120 -11.76 -18.42 11.42
N GLU A 121 -10.60 -18.98 11.04
CA GLU A 121 -9.37 -18.81 11.81
C GLU A 121 -8.90 -17.35 11.83
N PHE A 122 -9.02 -16.65 10.70
CA PHE A 122 -8.72 -15.23 10.63
C PHE A 122 -9.63 -14.41 11.55
N ALA A 123 -10.95 -14.65 11.52
CA ALA A 123 -11.92 -13.96 12.36
C ALA A 123 -11.64 -14.17 13.87
N ASN A 124 -11.15 -15.36 14.25
CA ASN A 124 -10.81 -15.67 15.63
C ASN A 124 -9.51 -15.02 16.13
N LEU A 125 -8.74 -14.35 15.27
CA LEU A 125 -7.51 -13.65 15.67
C LEU A 125 -7.77 -12.27 16.26
N PHE A 126 -8.94 -11.67 16.02
CA PHE A 126 -9.22 -10.31 16.47
C PHE A 126 -9.41 -10.25 17.98
N THR A 127 -8.82 -9.23 18.59
CA THR A 127 -8.97 -8.85 19.99
C THR A 127 -9.20 -7.34 20.10
N GLU A 128 -9.53 -6.85 21.28
CA GLU A 128 -9.64 -5.39 21.55
C GLU A 128 -8.32 -4.63 21.30
N ARG A 129 -7.20 -5.36 21.23
CA ARG A 129 -5.87 -4.81 20.97
C ARG A 129 -5.48 -4.82 19.48
N THR A 130 -6.24 -5.48 18.63
CA THR A 130 -5.97 -5.49 17.19
C THR A 130 -6.22 -4.09 16.61
N LYS A 131 -5.20 -3.51 15.95
CA LYS A 131 -5.26 -2.13 15.43
C LYS A 131 -5.22 -2.06 13.92
N ILE A 132 -4.63 -3.04 13.25
CA ILE A 132 -4.53 -3.07 11.78
C ILE A 132 -4.32 -4.51 11.30
N VAL A 133 -4.85 -4.79 10.11
CA VAL A 133 -4.52 -5.99 9.33
C VAL A 133 -3.64 -5.58 8.15
N SER A 134 -2.58 -6.32 7.86
CA SER A 134 -1.67 -6.05 6.74
C SER A 134 -1.42 -7.32 5.95
N ILE A 135 -1.97 -7.43 4.75
CA ILE A 135 -2.04 -8.67 3.98
C ILE A 135 -1.74 -8.47 2.49
N ALA A 136 -1.09 -9.46 1.89
CA ALA A 136 -0.93 -9.52 0.43
C ALA A 136 -2.22 -10.00 -0.25
N GLN A 137 -2.63 -9.34 -1.32
CA GLN A 137 -3.75 -9.81 -2.15
C GLN A 137 -3.37 -11.08 -2.93
N VAL A 138 -2.12 -11.15 -3.40
CA VAL A 138 -1.59 -12.33 -4.09
C VAL A 138 -0.22 -12.67 -3.52
N SER A 139 -0.02 -13.92 -3.13
CA SER A 139 1.29 -14.39 -2.65
C SER A 139 2.32 -14.38 -3.79
N ASN A 140 3.47 -13.78 -3.55
CA ASN A 140 4.58 -13.78 -4.50
C ASN A 140 5.30 -15.14 -4.62
N VAL A 141 5.09 -16.03 -3.67
CA VAL A 141 5.71 -17.36 -3.65
C VAL A 141 4.75 -18.43 -4.16
N LEU A 142 3.51 -18.43 -3.63
CA LEU A 142 2.52 -19.47 -3.91
C LEU A 142 1.62 -19.14 -5.09
N GLY A 143 1.46 -17.85 -5.43
CA GLY A 143 0.49 -17.41 -6.42
C GLY A 143 -0.96 -17.47 -5.92
N THR A 144 -1.18 -17.84 -4.66
CA THR A 144 -2.50 -17.87 -4.04
C THR A 144 -3.11 -16.47 -4.06
N VAL A 145 -4.34 -16.38 -4.52
CA VAL A 145 -5.17 -15.16 -4.45
C VAL A 145 -5.96 -15.21 -3.15
N ASN A 146 -5.67 -14.27 -2.25
CA ASN A 146 -6.37 -14.19 -0.97
C ASN A 146 -7.76 -13.55 -1.11
N PRO A 147 -8.75 -13.98 -0.35
CA PRO A 147 -10.11 -13.41 -0.35
C PRO A 147 -10.14 -12.08 0.41
N VAL A 148 -9.39 -11.07 -0.09
CA VAL A 148 -9.15 -9.81 0.64
C VAL A 148 -10.43 -9.02 0.89
N LYS A 149 -11.45 -9.08 0.01
CA LYS A 149 -12.73 -8.39 0.23
C LYS A 149 -13.45 -8.93 1.46
N GLU A 150 -13.51 -10.25 1.58
CA GLU A 150 -14.12 -10.93 2.73
C GLU A 150 -13.31 -10.65 4.01
N MET A 151 -11.98 -10.64 3.90
CA MET A 151 -11.09 -10.32 5.02
C MET A 151 -11.25 -8.87 5.47
N ILE A 152 -11.35 -7.92 4.54
CA ILE A 152 -11.62 -6.50 4.84
C ILE A 152 -12.95 -6.35 5.55
N LYS A 153 -14.01 -7.01 5.04
CA LYS A 153 -15.32 -6.97 5.70
C LYS A 153 -15.25 -7.47 7.14
N ILE A 154 -14.60 -8.60 7.39
CA ILE A 154 -14.41 -9.14 8.75
C ILE A 154 -13.64 -8.14 9.62
N ALA A 155 -12.54 -7.55 9.11
CA ALA A 155 -11.75 -6.57 9.87
C ALA A 155 -12.57 -5.31 10.21
N HIS A 156 -13.35 -4.80 9.26
CA HIS A 156 -14.23 -3.64 9.50
C HIS A 156 -15.38 -3.92 10.48
N GLU A 157 -15.85 -5.16 10.60
CA GLU A 157 -16.82 -5.56 11.66
C GLU A 157 -16.21 -5.43 13.07
N HIS A 158 -14.87 -5.36 13.16
CA HIS A 158 -14.11 -5.10 14.39
C HIS A 158 -13.54 -3.68 14.48
N ASP A 159 -13.94 -2.75 13.58
CA ASP A 159 -13.40 -1.38 13.47
C ASP A 159 -11.88 -1.36 13.21
N VAL A 160 -11.33 -2.36 12.53
CA VAL A 160 -9.89 -2.50 12.24
C VAL A 160 -9.61 -2.22 10.77
N PRO A 161 -8.76 -1.22 10.44
CA PRO A 161 -8.37 -0.92 9.07
C PRO A 161 -7.48 -1.99 8.44
N VAL A 162 -7.50 -2.05 7.10
CA VAL A 162 -6.75 -3.04 6.34
C VAL A 162 -5.81 -2.39 5.33
N MET A 163 -4.54 -2.77 5.40
CA MET A 163 -3.52 -2.47 4.40
C MET A 163 -3.34 -3.68 3.48
N VAL A 164 -3.47 -3.47 2.18
CA VAL A 164 -3.32 -4.50 1.15
C VAL A 164 -2.02 -4.30 0.38
N ASP A 165 -1.13 -5.30 0.41
CA ASP A 165 0.00 -5.38 -0.53
C ASP A 165 -0.50 -5.89 -1.88
N GLY A 166 -0.64 -4.97 -2.83
CA GLY A 166 -1.09 -5.20 -4.20
C GLY A 166 0.05 -5.45 -5.19
N ALA A 167 1.28 -5.64 -4.72
CA ALA A 167 2.46 -5.74 -5.59
C ALA A 167 2.36 -6.86 -6.63
N GLN A 168 1.71 -7.96 -6.32
CA GLN A 168 1.52 -9.08 -7.24
C GLN A 168 0.13 -9.09 -7.90
N SER A 169 -0.87 -8.44 -7.34
CA SER A 169 -2.21 -8.39 -7.92
C SER A 169 -2.34 -7.35 -9.03
N THR A 170 -1.76 -6.18 -8.84
CA THR A 170 -1.88 -5.04 -9.77
C THR A 170 -1.48 -5.38 -11.22
N PRO A 171 -0.44 -6.19 -11.52
CA PRO A 171 -0.14 -6.58 -12.90
C PRO A 171 -1.13 -7.60 -13.50
N HIS A 172 -1.96 -8.26 -12.72
CA HIS A 172 -2.77 -9.39 -13.16
C HIS A 172 -4.28 -9.16 -13.11
N PHE A 173 -4.75 -8.25 -12.24
CA PHE A 173 -6.17 -7.97 -12.04
C PHE A 173 -6.47 -6.48 -12.22
N ALA A 174 -7.69 -6.16 -12.60
CA ALA A 174 -8.20 -4.80 -12.45
C ALA A 174 -8.31 -4.50 -10.94
N VAL A 175 -7.68 -3.41 -10.52
CA VAL A 175 -7.73 -2.94 -9.14
C VAL A 175 -8.86 -1.93 -9.01
N ASP A 176 -9.74 -2.16 -8.05
CA ASP A 176 -10.79 -1.22 -7.66
C ASP A 176 -10.76 -1.09 -6.13
N VAL A 177 -10.12 -0.02 -5.64
CA VAL A 177 -9.94 0.18 -4.20
C VAL A 177 -11.25 0.52 -3.50
N GLN A 178 -12.23 1.11 -4.22
CA GLN A 178 -13.56 1.38 -3.67
C GLN A 178 -14.39 0.10 -3.54
N ASP A 179 -14.39 -0.77 -4.57
CA ASP A 179 -15.08 -2.06 -4.51
C ASP A 179 -14.45 -3.03 -3.51
N MET A 180 -13.13 -2.91 -3.32
CA MET A 180 -12.38 -3.68 -2.31
C MET A 180 -12.62 -3.14 -0.90
N ASP A 181 -12.86 -1.84 -0.77
CA ASP A 181 -13.02 -1.08 0.48
C ASP A 181 -11.78 -1.13 1.40
N CYS A 182 -10.58 -1.31 0.84
CA CYS A 182 -9.35 -1.29 1.61
C CYS A 182 -9.02 0.13 2.09
N ASP A 183 -8.36 0.23 3.26
CA ASP A 183 -7.97 1.51 3.84
C ASP A 183 -6.65 2.01 3.27
N PHE A 184 -5.75 1.06 2.94
CA PHE A 184 -4.49 1.31 2.25
C PHE A 184 -4.24 0.25 1.18
N PHE A 185 -3.65 0.66 0.06
CA PHE A 185 -3.23 -0.25 -1.02
C PHE A 185 -1.87 0.17 -1.57
N ALA A 186 -0.95 -0.76 -1.76
CA ALA A 186 0.39 -0.45 -2.21
C ALA A 186 0.85 -1.31 -3.39
N PHE A 187 1.52 -0.70 -4.38
CA PHE A 187 2.13 -1.42 -5.49
C PHE A 187 3.37 -0.71 -6.05
N SER A 188 4.11 -1.41 -6.91
CA SER A 188 5.35 -0.91 -7.54
C SER A 188 5.22 -0.77 -9.04
N GLY A 189 5.73 0.33 -9.59
CA GLY A 189 5.70 0.60 -11.03
C GLY A 189 6.44 -0.44 -11.87
N HIS A 190 7.58 -0.95 -11.40
CA HIS A 190 8.37 -1.94 -12.15
C HIS A 190 7.64 -3.29 -12.35
N LYS A 191 6.59 -3.58 -11.59
CA LYS A 191 5.76 -4.78 -11.76
C LYS A 191 4.64 -4.59 -12.79
N ILE A 192 4.34 -3.33 -13.16
CA ILE A 192 3.35 -2.97 -14.17
C ILE A 192 3.99 -2.26 -15.38
N TYR A 193 5.17 -2.74 -15.77
CA TYR A 193 5.95 -2.26 -16.91
C TYR A 193 6.59 -0.88 -16.78
N GLY A 194 6.48 -0.24 -15.62
CA GLY A 194 7.15 1.02 -15.30
C GLY A 194 8.62 0.84 -14.91
N PRO A 195 9.35 1.95 -14.63
CA PRO A 195 10.73 1.87 -14.17
C PRO A 195 10.82 1.40 -12.71
N THR A 196 12.02 1.03 -12.28
CA THR A 196 12.36 0.87 -10.87
C THR A 196 12.38 2.24 -10.17
N GLY A 197 12.23 2.24 -8.84
CA GLY A 197 12.31 3.48 -8.06
C GLY A 197 11.02 4.30 -8.04
N ILE A 198 9.90 3.74 -8.50
CA ILE A 198 8.56 4.33 -8.38
C ILE A 198 7.57 3.30 -7.85
N GLY A 199 6.72 3.72 -6.95
CA GLY A 199 5.58 2.99 -6.42
C GLY A 199 4.43 3.92 -6.09
N VAL A 200 3.36 3.33 -5.65
CA VAL A 200 2.13 4.03 -5.27
C VAL A 200 1.65 3.50 -3.93
N LEU A 201 1.26 4.42 -3.09
CA LEU A 201 0.40 4.18 -1.94
C LEU A 201 -0.95 4.85 -2.22
N TYR A 202 -2.02 4.10 -2.14
CA TYR A 202 -3.36 4.59 -1.92
C TYR A 202 -3.66 4.54 -0.41
N GLY A 203 -4.31 5.57 0.10
CA GLY A 203 -4.86 5.58 1.45
C GLY A 203 -6.15 6.38 1.47
N LYS A 204 -7.17 5.89 2.18
CA LYS A 204 -8.39 6.67 2.42
C LYS A 204 -8.02 8.01 3.09
N GLU A 205 -8.57 9.12 2.61
CA GLU A 205 -8.26 10.48 3.11
C GLU A 205 -8.41 10.57 4.64
N GLU A 206 -9.44 9.96 5.19
CA GLU A 206 -9.68 9.96 6.64
C GLU A 206 -8.55 9.34 7.47
N TRP A 207 -7.80 8.39 6.91
CA TRP A 207 -6.62 7.82 7.53
C TRP A 207 -5.40 8.69 7.28
N LEU A 208 -5.18 9.15 6.03
CA LEU A 208 -4.04 9.98 5.67
C LEU A 208 -3.98 11.28 6.48
N ASP A 209 -5.12 11.91 6.73
CA ASP A 209 -5.23 13.15 7.54
C ASP A 209 -4.83 12.95 9.01
N LYS A 210 -4.92 11.74 9.51
CA LYS A 210 -4.57 11.40 10.91
C LYS A 210 -3.13 10.91 11.06
N LEU A 211 -2.49 10.50 9.95
CA LEU A 211 -1.12 9.99 10.01
C LEU A 211 -0.11 11.13 10.14
N PRO A 212 0.88 11.02 11.04
CA PRO A 212 2.00 11.95 11.06
C PRO A 212 2.85 11.79 9.79
N PRO A 213 3.56 12.85 9.35
CA PRO A 213 4.49 12.77 8.24
C PRO A 213 5.53 11.67 8.45
N TYR A 214 5.85 10.94 7.39
CA TYR A 214 6.87 9.88 7.42
C TYR A 214 8.29 10.42 7.24
N GLN A 215 8.44 11.49 6.42
CA GLN A 215 9.71 12.18 6.10
C GLN A 215 9.49 13.68 6.03
#